data_be8a18e1828495e5a1079c6461b4aee5
#
_entry.id   be8a18e1828495e5a1079c6461b4aee5
#
_cell.length_a   1.000
_cell.length_b   1.000
_cell.length_c   1.000
_cell.angle_alpha   90.00
_cell.angle_beta   90.00
_cell.angle_gamma   90.00
#
_symmetry.space_group_name_H-M   'P 1'
#
loop_
_entity.id
_entity.type
_entity.pdbx_description
1 polymer ?
#
loop_
_entity_poly.entity_id
_entity_poly.type
_entity_poly.pdbx_seq_one_letter_code
_entity_poly.pdbx_strand_id
1 'polypeptide(L)'
;MSHSLVVVIPDLRAEHSARLREAAARFGFECHICSSSAQSRRFLPEAEVILSADHSLAGQAPNLKWMCSHFAGVDPFLKEGVFASPEAILSNSSGAYGVTISEHIVMLLLDILRRNPEYQRNIQQRAWIRRLPIRSIYGSRILMLGTGDIGQEACRRLRAFEPSFIKGVNFHGNNPGNLFDQVKTPEKLDSLLADTDLLIISLPGTKATFHMISTPQLRLLPGHAVIINVGRGTVVDQAALEEELQNGRLYAGLDVFENEPLSAESVLWDSPRAVITPHVAGDTSLQHTVDRIVNLFLEDFENYCTGRPLLRQIDRSIGY
;
A
#
# COMPACT_ATOMS: atom_id res chain seq x y z
N MET A 1 -14.75 23.43 -26.53
CA MET A 1 -15.31 22.47 -25.56
C MET A 1 -14.75 22.85 -24.19
N SER A 2 -15.60 22.93 -23.18
CA SER A 2 -15.11 23.23 -21.83
C SER A 2 -14.33 22.01 -21.30
N HIS A 3 -13.14 22.24 -20.75
CA HIS A 3 -12.39 21.19 -20.08
C HIS A 3 -13.11 20.83 -18.76
N SER A 4 -13.27 19.55 -18.44
CA SER A 4 -14.00 19.09 -17.25
C SER A 4 -13.14 18.19 -16.37
N LEU A 5 -13.07 18.54 -15.07
CA LEU A 5 -12.46 17.76 -13.99
C LEU A 5 -13.56 17.17 -13.11
N VAL A 6 -13.60 15.85 -12.99
CA VAL A 6 -14.52 15.13 -12.09
C VAL A 6 -13.75 14.56 -10.92
N VAL A 7 -14.18 14.85 -9.68
CA VAL A 7 -13.52 14.41 -8.45
C VAL A 7 -14.50 13.58 -7.62
N VAL A 8 -14.07 12.37 -7.24
CA VAL A 8 -14.80 11.49 -6.34
C VAL A 8 -13.81 10.90 -5.34
N ILE A 9 -13.65 11.59 -4.21
CA ILE A 9 -12.80 11.14 -3.09
C ILE A 9 -13.64 11.19 -1.82
N PRO A 10 -13.65 10.14 -0.99
CA PRO A 10 -14.22 10.20 0.35
C PRO A 10 -13.50 11.24 1.23
N ASP A 11 -14.18 11.71 2.27
CA ASP A 11 -13.59 12.52 3.35
C ASP A 11 -12.97 13.87 2.93
N LEU A 12 -13.30 14.38 1.73
CA LEU A 12 -12.89 15.71 1.30
C LEU A 12 -13.52 16.80 2.20
N ARG A 13 -12.67 17.65 2.77
CA ARG A 13 -13.11 18.86 3.48
C ARG A 13 -13.38 20.02 2.51
N ALA A 14 -14.05 21.06 3.02
CA ALA A 14 -14.33 22.28 2.26
C ALA A 14 -13.06 22.93 1.71
N GLU A 15 -11.96 22.93 2.46
CA GLU A 15 -10.67 23.47 2.05
C GLU A 15 -10.06 22.73 0.85
N HIS A 16 -10.13 21.37 0.83
CA HIS A 16 -9.69 20.57 -0.33
C HIS A 16 -10.51 20.90 -1.56
N SER A 17 -11.84 20.96 -1.38
CA SER A 17 -12.76 21.29 -2.45
C SER A 17 -12.51 22.70 -3.03
N ALA A 18 -12.20 23.68 -2.18
CA ALA A 18 -11.87 25.04 -2.60
C ALA A 18 -10.58 25.06 -3.44
N ARG A 19 -9.52 24.40 -2.98
CA ARG A 19 -8.23 24.30 -3.69
C ARG A 19 -8.34 23.60 -5.03
N LEU A 20 -9.12 22.51 -5.12
CA LEU A 20 -9.37 21.79 -6.38
C LEU A 20 -10.11 22.68 -7.39
N ARG A 21 -11.15 23.41 -6.95
CA ARG A 21 -11.89 24.34 -7.82
C ARG A 21 -11.03 25.52 -8.26
N GLU A 22 -10.24 26.10 -7.37
CA GLU A 22 -9.34 27.21 -7.70
C GLU A 22 -8.30 26.77 -8.76
N ALA A 23 -7.65 25.62 -8.56
CA ALA A 23 -6.70 25.10 -9.53
C ALA A 23 -7.35 24.79 -10.88
N ALA A 24 -8.55 24.19 -10.89
CA ALA A 24 -9.30 23.92 -12.10
C ALA A 24 -9.65 25.22 -12.85
N ALA A 25 -10.19 26.22 -12.15
CA ALA A 25 -10.55 27.51 -12.74
C ALA A 25 -9.33 28.24 -13.35
N ARG A 26 -8.15 28.17 -12.70
CA ARG A 26 -6.90 28.77 -13.20
C ARG A 26 -6.54 28.26 -14.61
N PHE A 27 -6.88 27.02 -14.93
CA PHE A 27 -6.58 26.39 -16.22
C PHE A 27 -7.81 26.22 -17.12
N GLY A 28 -8.93 26.87 -16.80
CA GLY A 28 -10.15 26.87 -17.63
C GLY A 28 -10.96 25.56 -17.55
N PHE A 29 -10.77 24.77 -16.47
CA PHE A 29 -11.56 23.58 -16.22
C PHE A 29 -12.80 23.88 -15.37
N GLU A 30 -13.94 23.27 -15.73
CA GLU A 30 -15.08 23.15 -14.82
C GLU A 30 -14.85 21.98 -13.85
N CYS A 31 -14.98 22.21 -12.54
CA CYS A 31 -14.67 21.21 -11.49
C CYS A 31 -15.95 20.69 -10.83
N HIS A 32 -16.23 19.41 -11.01
CA HIS A 32 -17.37 18.70 -10.45
C HIS A 32 -16.91 17.79 -9.29
N ILE A 33 -17.10 18.24 -8.06
CA ILE A 33 -16.81 17.44 -6.86
C ILE A 33 -18.07 16.71 -6.46
N CYS A 34 -18.01 15.38 -6.48
CA CYS A 34 -19.12 14.47 -6.24
C CYS A 34 -18.90 13.64 -4.97
N SER A 35 -19.96 13.40 -4.21
CA SER A 35 -19.94 12.58 -2.99
C SER A 35 -19.95 11.07 -3.30
N SER A 36 -20.24 10.67 -4.53
CA SER A 36 -20.28 9.27 -4.96
C SER A 36 -20.09 9.14 -6.47
N SER A 37 -19.67 7.95 -6.90
CA SER A 37 -19.58 7.60 -8.33
C SER A 37 -20.94 7.72 -9.04
N ALA A 38 -22.03 7.41 -8.36
CA ALA A 38 -23.38 7.55 -8.93
C ALA A 38 -23.69 9.01 -9.28
N GLN A 39 -23.32 9.96 -8.42
CA GLN A 39 -23.49 11.39 -8.68
C GLN A 39 -22.61 11.88 -9.82
N SER A 40 -21.42 11.32 -10.00
CA SER A 40 -20.46 11.77 -11.02
C SER A 40 -20.86 11.38 -12.45
N ARG A 41 -21.69 10.33 -12.62
CA ARG A 41 -22.04 9.76 -13.95
C ARG A 41 -22.53 10.79 -14.96
N ARG A 42 -23.31 11.79 -14.53
CA ARG A 42 -23.85 12.84 -15.42
C ARG A 42 -22.77 13.74 -16.04
N PHE A 43 -21.58 13.77 -15.46
CA PHE A 43 -20.46 14.60 -15.93
C PHE A 43 -19.42 13.82 -16.73
N LEU A 44 -19.50 12.46 -16.73
CA LEU A 44 -18.51 11.60 -17.39
C LEU A 44 -18.43 11.79 -18.91
N PRO A 45 -19.54 12.04 -19.66
CA PRO A 45 -19.45 12.25 -21.10
C PRO A 45 -18.54 13.41 -21.52
N GLU A 46 -18.36 14.42 -20.64
CA GLU A 46 -17.54 15.60 -20.89
C GLU A 46 -16.22 15.59 -20.10
N ALA A 47 -16.00 14.56 -19.26
CA ALA A 47 -14.84 14.47 -18.39
C ALA A 47 -13.54 14.29 -19.18
N GLU A 48 -12.63 15.23 -19.03
CA GLU A 48 -11.26 15.16 -19.55
C GLU A 48 -10.30 14.58 -18.50
N VAL A 49 -10.51 14.94 -17.22
CA VAL A 49 -9.71 14.46 -16.08
C VAL A 49 -10.64 13.90 -15.01
N ILE A 50 -10.31 12.74 -14.48
CA ILE A 50 -11.03 12.12 -13.36
C ILE A 50 -10.05 11.82 -12.22
N LEU A 51 -10.40 12.25 -11.00
CA LEU A 51 -9.71 11.90 -9.76
C LEU A 51 -10.62 11.00 -8.91
N SER A 52 -10.42 9.69 -8.98
CA SER A 52 -11.23 8.68 -8.29
C SER A 52 -10.54 7.32 -8.26
N ALA A 53 -10.80 6.49 -7.23
CA ALA A 53 -10.39 5.08 -7.23
C ALA A 53 -11.41 4.14 -7.89
N ASP A 54 -12.58 4.62 -8.27
CA ASP A 54 -13.57 3.82 -9.01
C ASP A 54 -13.17 3.69 -10.48
N HIS A 55 -12.56 2.55 -10.82
CA HIS A 55 -12.11 2.26 -12.18
C HIS A 55 -13.26 2.20 -13.20
N SER A 56 -14.50 1.90 -12.74
CA SER A 56 -15.67 1.81 -13.64
C SER A 56 -16.01 3.15 -14.32
N LEU A 57 -15.56 4.27 -13.74
CA LEU A 57 -15.79 5.60 -14.31
C LEU A 57 -14.99 5.81 -15.60
N ALA A 58 -13.81 5.21 -15.72
CA ALA A 58 -12.96 5.30 -16.92
C ALA A 58 -13.62 4.69 -18.16
N GLY A 59 -14.42 3.63 -17.98
CA GLY A 59 -15.19 3.00 -19.06
C GLY A 59 -16.42 3.80 -19.53
N GLN A 60 -16.84 4.81 -18.76
CA GLN A 60 -18.01 5.65 -19.03
C GLN A 60 -17.64 7.07 -19.53
N ALA A 61 -16.35 7.37 -19.65
CA ALA A 61 -15.82 8.68 -20.00
C ALA A 61 -15.11 8.64 -21.38
N PRO A 62 -15.84 8.80 -22.51
CA PRO A 62 -15.27 8.66 -23.85
C PRO A 62 -14.24 9.75 -24.21
N ASN A 63 -14.28 10.90 -23.54
CA ASN A 63 -13.37 12.02 -23.75
C ASN A 63 -12.23 12.08 -22.73
N LEU A 64 -12.07 11.02 -21.92
CA LEU A 64 -11.06 10.95 -20.85
C LEU A 64 -9.65 10.99 -21.44
N LYS A 65 -8.84 11.92 -20.94
CA LYS A 65 -7.41 12.01 -21.26
C LYS A 65 -6.52 11.59 -20.07
N TRP A 66 -7.02 11.80 -18.84
CA TRP A 66 -6.26 11.45 -17.64
C TRP A 66 -7.16 10.94 -16.51
N MET A 67 -6.86 9.72 -16.05
CA MET A 67 -7.42 9.11 -14.85
C MET A 67 -6.37 9.12 -13.75
N CYS A 68 -6.67 9.76 -12.62
CA CYS A 68 -5.84 9.72 -11.41
C CYS A 68 -6.56 8.88 -10.34
N SER A 69 -5.96 7.77 -9.94
CA SER A 69 -6.43 7.03 -8.77
C SER A 69 -6.02 7.75 -7.49
N HIS A 70 -6.97 7.98 -6.57
CA HIS A 70 -6.61 8.49 -5.26
C HIS A 70 -5.98 7.42 -4.36
N PHE A 71 -5.99 6.12 -4.75
CA PHE A 71 -5.19 5.07 -4.13
C PHE A 71 -3.80 4.94 -4.80
N ALA A 72 -2.86 4.35 -4.07
CA ALA A 72 -1.55 4.00 -4.64
C ALA A 72 -1.64 2.75 -5.53
N GLY A 73 -2.50 1.78 -5.18
CA GLY A 73 -2.74 0.58 -5.97
C GLY A 73 -3.63 0.86 -7.17
N VAL A 74 -3.27 0.33 -8.33
CA VAL A 74 -3.98 0.54 -9.61
C VAL A 74 -4.41 -0.75 -10.29
N ASP A 75 -4.29 -1.88 -9.63
CA ASP A 75 -4.58 -3.21 -10.19
C ASP A 75 -5.94 -3.30 -10.91
N PRO A 76 -7.05 -2.71 -10.40
CA PRO A 76 -8.33 -2.74 -11.08
C PRO A 76 -8.35 -2.00 -12.42
N PHE A 77 -7.48 -0.98 -12.58
CA PHE A 77 -7.38 -0.16 -13.79
C PHE A 77 -6.56 -0.83 -14.91
N LEU A 78 -5.79 -1.88 -14.60
CA LEU A 78 -4.90 -2.54 -15.56
C LEU A 78 -5.61 -3.63 -16.38
N LYS A 79 -6.87 -3.94 -16.03
CA LYS A 79 -7.66 -4.93 -16.75
C LYS A 79 -8.02 -4.42 -18.15
N GLU A 80 -8.04 -5.32 -19.12
CA GLU A 80 -8.42 -5.02 -20.48
C GLU A 80 -9.86 -4.48 -20.55
N GLY A 81 -10.10 -3.47 -21.40
CA GLY A 81 -11.42 -2.89 -21.61
C GLY A 81 -11.91 -1.93 -20.51
N VAL A 82 -11.12 -1.62 -19.48
CA VAL A 82 -11.52 -0.69 -18.41
C VAL A 82 -11.70 0.74 -18.94
N PHE A 83 -10.88 1.17 -19.90
CA PHE A 83 -10.90 2.54 -20.42
C PHE A 83 -11.69 2.64 -21.71
N ALA A 84 -12.69 3.53 -21.78
CA ALA A 84 -13.36 3.88 -23.03
C ALA A 84 -12.40 4.61 -23.99
N SER A 85 -11.42 5.35 -23.46
CA SER A 85 -10.33 5.99 -24.20
C SER A 85 -9.01 5.26 -23.86
N PRO A 86 -8.53 4.34 -24.71
CA PRO A 86 -7.33 3.55 -24.43
C PRO A 86 -6.05 4.38 -24.22
N GLU A 87 -6.00 5.55 -24.87
CA GLU A 87 -4.85 6.48 -24.81
C GLU A 87 -4.83 7.34 -23.53
N ALA A 88 -5.89 7.26 -22.70
CA ALA A 88 -5.94 8.04 -21.47
C ALA A 88 -4.79 7.67 -20.54
N ILE A 89 -4.10 8.68 -19.99
CA ILE A 89 -3.05 8.52 -19.02
C ILE A 89 -3.65 7.96 -17.72
N LEU A 90 -2.94 7.02 -17.08
CA LEU A 90 -3.24 6.58 -15.72
C LEU A 90 -2.15 7.08 -14.77
N SER A 91 -2.54 7.67 -13.66
CA SER A 91 -1.64 7.98 -12.54
C SER A 91 -2.26 7.55 -11.20
N ASN A 92 -1.48 7.62 -10.13
CA ASN A 92 -1.92 7.23 -8.80
C ASN A 92 -1.48 8.24 -7.73
N SER A 93 -1.84 7.97 -6.47
CA SER A 93 -1.44 8.77 -5.32
C SER A 93 -0.29 8.15 -4.51
N SER A 94 0.68 7.54 -5.18
CA SER A 94 1.93 7.10 -4.54
C SER A 94 2.61 8.27 -3.84
N GLY A 95 2.94 8.08 -2.56
CA GLY A 95 3.46 9.15 -1.69
C GLY A 95 2.44 9.74 -0.71
N ALA A 96 1.16 9.28 -0.76
CA ALA A 96 0.12 9.77 0.16
C ALA A 96 -0.05 8.91 1.42
N TYR A 97 0.30 7.64 1.35
CA TYR A 97 -0.08 6.62 2.33
C TYR A 97 1.03 6.20 3.29
N GLY A 98 2.25 6.69 3.10
CA GLY A 98 3.42 6.25 3.86
C GLY A 98 3.25 6.38 5.37
N VAL A 99 2.67 7.49 5.85
CA VAL A 99 2.43 7.72 7.28
C VAL A 99 1.47 6.68 7.84
N THR A 100 0.28 6.56 7.26
CA THR A 100 -0.79 5.67 7.75
C THR A 100 -0.33 4.22 7.75
N ILE A 101 0.21 3.75 6.63
CA ILE A 101 0.63 2.35 6.48
C ILE A 101 1.84 2.03 7.36
N SER A 102 2.78 2.97 7.55
CA SER A 102 3.94 2.72 8.43
C SER A 102 3.55 2.60 9.90
N GLU A 103 2.54 3.33 10.36
CA GLU A 103 1.97 3.16 11.70
C GLU A 103 1.28 1.81 11.85
N HIS A 104 0.57 1.36 10.83
CA HIS A 104 -0.03 0.03 10.79
C HIS A 104 1.02 -1.09 10.83
N ILE A 105 2.15 -0.95 10.11
CA ILE A 105 3.30 -1.86 10.20
C ILE A 105 3.80 -1.96 11.65
N VAL A 106 3.99 -0.82 12.33
CA VAL A 106 4.46 -0.79 13.73
C VAL A 106 3.44 -1.46 14.65
N MET A 107 2.14 -1.21 14.45
CA MET A 107 1.07 -1.87 15.21
C MET A 107 1.14 -3.40 15.06
N LEU A 108 1.16 -3.92 13.84
CA LEU A 108 1.24 -5.37 13.57
C LEU A 108 2.50 -6.00 14.19
N LEU A 109 3.66 -5.34 14.09
CA LEU A 109 4.91 -5.79 14.71
C LEU A 109 4.78 -5.86 16.23
N LEU A 110 4.27 -4.82 16.87
CA LEU A 110 4.11 -4.77 18.32
C LEU A 110 3.08 -5.78 18.81
N ASP A 111 1.97 -5.97 18.11
CA ASP A 111 0.97 -6.98 18.44
C ASP A 111 1.58 -8.39 18.49
N ILE A 112 2.35 -8.73 17.47
CA ILE A 112 3.00 -10.05 17.38
C ILE A 112 4.11 -10.18 18.44
N LEU A 113 5.05 -9.23 18.48
CA LEU A 113 6.23 -9.31 19.34
C LEU A 113 5.87 -9.25 20.83
N ARG A 114 4.82 -8.50 21.20
CA ARG A 114 4.33 -8.35 22.57
C ARG A 114 3.22 -9.34 22.92
N ARG A 115 2.84 -10.24 22.01
CA ARG A 115 1.80 -11.27 22.21
C ARG A 115 0.45 -10.67 22.58
N ASN A 116 0.14 -9.47 22.07
CA ASN A 116 -1.08 -8.75 22.43
C ASN A 116 -2.37 -9.55 22.14
N PRO A 117 -2.56 -10.22 20.99
CA PRO A 117 -3.76 -11.01 20.72
C PRO A 117 -4.00 -12.13 21.74
N GLU A 118 -2.93 -12.75 22.25
CA GLU A 118 -3.04 -13.81 23.26
C GLU A 118 -3.42 -13.25 24.63
N TYR A 119 -2.83 -12.11 25.02
CA TYR A 119 -3.25 -11.42 26.23
C TYR A 119 -4.70 -10.99 26.16
N GLN A 120 -5.17 -10.48 25.01
CA GLN A 120 -6.56 -10.09 24.82
C GLN A 120 -7.51 -11.29 24.94
N ARG A 121 -7.19 -12.45 24.35
CA ARG A 121 -7.98 -13.69 24.52
C ARG A 121 -8.04 -14.12 25.99
N ASN A 122 -6.91 -14.09 26.70
CA ASN A 122 -6.87 -14.42 28.12
C ASN A 122 -7.75 -13.48 28.95
N ILE A 123 -7.71 -12.17 28.67
CA ILE A 123 -8.53 -11.17 29.35
C ILE A 123 -10.02 -11.42 29.10
N GLN A 124 -10.41 -11.73 27.85
CA GLN A 124 -11.80 -12.07 27.52
C GLN A 124 -12.30 -13.30 28.31
N GLN A 125 -11.41 -14.25 28.58
CA GLN A 125 -11.68 -15.44 29.41
C GLN A 125 -11.53 -15.14 30.91
N ARG A 126 -11.28 -13.90 31.32
CA ARG A 126 -10.98 -13.48 32.72
C ARG A 126 -9.79 -14.22 33.35
N ALA A 127 -8.85 -14.69 32.52
CA ALA A 127 -7.63 -15.36 32.95
C ALA A 127 -6.51 -14.33 33.12
N TRP A 128 -5.97 -14.20 34.36
CA TRP A 128 -4.90 -13.27 34.67
C TRP A 128 -3.54 -13.91 34.43
N ILE A 129 -3.14 -14.07 33.16
CA ILE A 129 -1.86 -14.63 32.73
C ILE A 129 -0.81 -13.52 32.66
N ARG A 130 0.28 -13.65 33.40
CA ARG A 130 1.27 -12.57 33.59
C ARG A 130 2.55 -12.70 32.76
N ARG A 131 2.88 -13.90 32.23
CA ARG A 131 4.19 -14.17 31.63
C ARG A 131 4.05 -14.99 30.36
N LEU A 132 3.87 -14.28 29.23
CA LEU A 132 4.13 -14.84 27.91
C LEU A 132 5.53 -14.40 27.45
N PRO A 133 6.30 -15.26 26.74
CA PRO A 133 7.59 -14.87 26.20
C PRO A 133 7.40 -13.80 25.12
N ILE A 134 7.93 -12.61 25.37
CA ILE A 134 7.86 -11.46 24.47
C ILE A 134 9.18 -11.24 23.74
N ARG A 135 9.13 -10.54 22.61
CA ARG A 135 10.27 -10.06 21.84
C ARG A 135 10.21 -8.56 21.62
N SER A 136 11.23 -7.98 21.02
CA SER A 136 11.34 -6.55 20.79
C SER A 136 11.79 -6.24 19.36
N ILE A 137 11.45 -5.05 18.88
CA ILE A 137 12.07 -4.47 17.67
C ILE A 137 13.51 -4.03 18.00
N TYR A 138 13.77 -3.65 19.25
CA TYR A 138 15.12 -3.31 19.73
C TYR A 138 16.11 -4.43 19.40
N GLY A 139 17.22 -4.06 18.76
CA GLY A 139 18.26 -5.01 18.37
C GLY A 139 17.89 -5.98 17.25
N SER A 140 16.68 -5.94 16.70
CA SER A 140 16.26 -6.82 15.60
C SER A 140 16.91 -6.45 14.27
N ARG A 141 16.97 -7.42 13.36
CA ARG A 141 17.50 -7.30 12.01
C ARG A 141 16.33 -7.20 11.05
N ILE A 142 16.17 -6.02 10.42
CA ILE A 142 15.01 -5.70 9.60
C ILE A 142 15.38 -5.72 8.11
N LEU A 143 14.56 -6.41 7.30
CA LEU A 143 14.61 -6.35 5.84
C LEU A 143 13.31 -5.78 5.29
N MET A 144 13.42 -4.68 4.52
CA MET A 144 12.31 -4.03 3.82
C MET A 144 12.30 -4.42 2.36
N LEU A 145 11.26 -5.09 1.88
CA LEU A 145 11.00 -5.27 0.46
C LEU A 145 10.11 -4.13 -0.03
N GLY A 146 10.72 -3.26 -0.83
CA GLY A 146 10.17 -1.97 -1.22
C GLY A 146 10.71 -0.83 -0.36
N THR A 147 11.44 0.10 -1.00
CA THR A 147 12.03 1.30 -0.36
C THR A 147 11.40 2.58 -0.88
N GLY A 148 10.16 2.51 -1.36
CA GLY A 148 9.34 3.65 -1.76
C GLY A 148 8.83 4.46 -0.56
N ASP A 149 7.76 5.21 -0.73
CA ASP A 149 7.17 6.06 0.30
C ASP A 149 6.88 5.29 1.60
N ILE A 150 6.16 4.16 1.52
CA ILE A 150 5.84 3.32 2.67
C ILE A 150 7.11 2.81 3.36
N GLY A 151 8.06 2.29 2.59
CA GLY A 151 9.33 1.76 3.12
C GLY A 151 10.14 2.83 3.82
N GLN A 152 10.22 4.04 3.28
CA GLN A 152 10.93 5.17 3.88
C GLN A 152 10.26 5.63 5.18
N GLU A 153 8.93 5.79 5.18
CA GLU A 153 8.18 6.18 6.37
C GLU A 153 8.24 5.13 7.47
N ALA A 154 8.17 3.83 7.11
CA ALA A 154 8.38 2.73 8.05
C ALA A 154 9.82 2.74 8.60
N CYS A 155 10.82 2.92 7.76
CA CYS A 155 12.23 3.01 8.18
C CYS A 155 12.44 4.13 9.20
N ARG A 156 11.89 5.35 8.97
CA ARG A 156 12.00 6.47 9.92
C ARG A 156 11.42 6.12 11.30
N ARG A 157 10.24 5.48 11.34
CA ARG A 157 9.58 5.10 12.60
C ARG A 157 10.30 3.97 13.29
N LEU A 158 10.71 2.96 12.55
CA LEU A 158 11.39 1.78 13.11
C LEU A 158 12.77 2.12 13.67
N ARG A 159 13.46 3.13 13.15
CA ARG A 159 14.74 3.63 13.70
C ARG A 159 14.63 4.05 15.17
N ALA A 160 13.48 4.60 15.58
CA ALA A 160 13.26 4.98 16.99
C ALA A 160 13.23 3.80 17.97
N PHE A 161 13.08 2.56 17.48
CA PHE A 161 13.16 1.34 18.28
C PHE A 161 14.57 0.74 18.33
N GLU A 162 15.57 1.39 17.77
CA GLU A 162 16.98 0.98 17.80
C GLU A 162 17.22 -0.47 17.31
N PRO A 163 16.78 -0.82 16.08
CA PRO A 163 17.13 -2.12 15.49
C PRO A 163 18.63 -2.20 15.20
N SER A 164 19.16 -3.42 15.10
CA SER A 164 20.58 -3.64 14.73
C SER A 164 20.90 -3.07 13.35
N PHE A 165 19.97 -3.25 12.42
CA PHE A 165 20.01 -2.62 11.08
C PHE A 165 18.63 -2.64 10.43
N ILE A 166 18.46 -1.77 9.42
CA ILE A 166 17.34 -1.81 8.47
C ILE A 166 17.92 -1.84 7.06
N LYS A 167 17.90 -3.01 6.42
CA LYS A 167 18.28 -3.18 5.01
C LYS A 167 17.05 -3.07 4.11
N GLY A 168 17.26 -2.72 2.84
CA GLY A 168 16.21 -2.63 1.84
C GLY A 168 16.49 -3.45 0.59
N VAL A 169 15.43 -3.84 -0.11
CA VAL A 169 15.49 -4.39 -1.47
C VAL A 169 14.57 -3.56 -2.36
N ASN A 170 15.10 -3.07 -3.47
CA ASN A 170 14.33 -2.45 -4.55
C ASN A 170 14.93 -2.78 -5.90
N PHE A 171 14.21 -2.51 -6.97
CA PHE A 171 14.60 -2.88 -8.32
C PHE A 171 15.94 -2.27 -8.77
N HIS A 172 16.26 -1.05 -8.31
CA HIS A 172 17.43 -0.30 -8.75
C HIS A 172 18.63 -0.41 -7.79
N GLY A 173 18.49 -0.97 -6.61
CA GLY A 173 19.53 -1.02 -5.57
C GLY A 173 19.94 0.34 -5.00
N ASN A 174 19.19 1.40 -5.31
CA ASN A 174 19.45 2.75 -4.79
C ASN A 174 18.89 2.91 -3.36
N ASN A 175 19.54 3.75 -2.57
CA ASN A 175 19.14 4.05 -1.19
C ASN A 175 18.48 5.43 -1.12
N PRO A 176 17.14 5.53 -1.24
CA PRO A 176 16.46 6.80 -1.24
C PRO A 176 16.59 7.50 0.12
N GLY A 177 17.05 8.75 0.09
CA GLY A 177 17.25 9.56 1.30
C GLY A 177 18.33 9.04 2.25
N ASN A 178 19.13 8.05 1.85
CA ASN A 178 20.14 7.38 2.69
C ASN A 178 19.56 6.86 4.02
N LEU A 179 18.31 6.39 4.00
CA LEU A 179 17.58 5.96 5.20
C LEU A 179 17.93 4.55 5.66
N PHE A 180 18.31 3.68 4.73
CA PHE A 180 18.60 2.28 4.98
C PHE A 180 20.11 2.08 5.20
N ASP A 181 20.50 1.10 6.03
CA ASP A 181 21.93 0.77 6.23
C ASP A 181 22.54 0.18 4.96
N GLN A 182 21.75 -0.52 4.17
CA GLN A 182 22.11 -1.07 2.88
C GLN A 182 20.86 -1.27 2.03
N VAL A 183 20.97 -1.06 0.70
CA VAL A 183 19.94 -1.46 -0.26
C VAL A 183 20.56 -2.35 -1.32
N LYS A 184 19.85 -3.41 -1.71
CA LYS A 184 20.24 -4.37 -2.74
C LYS A 184 19.14 -4.53 -3.78
N THR A 185 19.49 -5.14 -4.90
CA THR A 185 18.54 -5.57 -5.92
C THR A 185 17.93 -6.94 -5.59
N PRO A 186 16.81 -7.35 -6.22
CA PRO A 186 16.11 -8.60 -5.92
C PRO A 186 16.96 -9.86 -6.05
N GLU A 187 17.97 -9.87 -6.93
CA GLU A 187 18.88 -11.00 -7.14
C GLU A 187 19.72 -11.34 -5.89
N LYS A 188 19.77 -10.41 -4.92
CA LYS A 188 20.48 -10.60 -3.64
C LYS A 188 19.55 -10.95 -2.49
N LEU A 189 18.24 -11.09 -2.73
CA LEU A 189 17.23 -11.33 -1.71
C LEU A 189 17.59 -12.52 -0.82
N ASP A 190 17.82 -13.68 -1.40
CA ASP A 190 18.07 -14.92 -0.66
C ASP A 190 19.25 -14.80 0.32
N SER A 191 20.28 -14.06 -0.07
CA SER A 191 21.46 -13.83 0.78
C SER A 191 21.18 -12.93 2.00
N LEU A 192 20.06 -12.19 2.02
CA LEU A 192 19.66 -11.29 3.10
C LEU A 192 18.70 -11.97 4.08
N LEU A 193 17.91 -12.97 3.62
CA LEU A 193 16.85 -13.58 4.41
C LEU A 193 17.35 -14.34 5.64
N ALA A 194 18.49 -15.05 5.54
CA ALA A 194 19.05 -15.81 6.67
C ALA A 194 19.44 -14.93 7.87
N ASP A 195 19.64 -13.64 7.63
CA ASP A 195 20.01 -12.64 8.64
C ASP A 195 18.87 -11.65 8.92
N THR A 196 17.60 -12.11 8.82
CA THR A 196 16.41 -11.25 8.94
C THR A 196 15.47 -11.76 10.02
N ASP A 197 15.26 -10.96 11.08
CA ASP A 197 14.28 -11.25 12.12
C ASP A 197 12.87 -10.73 11.76
N LEU A 198 12.82 -9.57 11.09
CA LEU A 198 11.58 -8.90 10.69
C LEU A 198 11.64 -8.60 9.18
N LEU A 199 10.82 -9.30 8.41
CA LEU A 199 10.65 -9.09 6.98
C LEU A 199 9.40 -8.25 6.74
N ILE A 200 9.55 -7.07 6.14
CA ILE A 200 8.44 -6.14 5.89
C ILE A 200 8.28 -5.94 4.38
N ILE A 201 7.07 -6.15 3.86
CA ILE A 201 6.78 -6.16 2.43
C ILE A 201 5.81 -5.02 2.12
N SER A 202 6.26 -4.10 1.23
CA SER A 202 5.48 -2.99 0.69
C SER A 202 5.62 -2.89 -0.84
N LEU A 203 5.72 -4.04 -1.51
CA LEU A 203 5.87 -4.14 -2.97
C LEU A 203 4.52 -4.10 -3.68
N PRO A 204 4.46 -3.57 -4.93
CA PRO A 204 3.30 -3.72 -5.80
C PRO A 204 3.15 -5.17 -6.27
N GLY A 205 1.93 -5.54 -6.69
CA GLY A 205 1.63 -6.84 -7.30
C GLY A 205 1.93 -6.80 -8.80
N THR A 206 3.06 -7.33 -9.20
CA THR A 206 3.50 -7.41 -10.61
C THR A 206 3.95 -8.82 -10.95
N LYS A 207 4.16 -9.11 -12.24
CA LYS A 207 4.74 -10.41 -12.65
C LYS A 207 6.10 -10.67 -11.98
N ALA A 208 6.90 -9.62 -11.76
CA ALA A 208 8.22 -9.74 -11.15
C ALA A 208 8.19 -9.96 -9.65
N THR A 209 7.11 -9.56 -8.98
CA THR A 209 6.94 -9.70 -7.53
C THR A 209 6.00 -10.85 -7.14
N PHE A 210 5.35 -11.49 -8.11
CA PHE A 210 4.47 -12.64 -7.88
C PHE A 210 5.23 -13.78 -7.21
N HIS A 211 4.77 -14.22 -6.04
CA HIS A 211 5.39 -15.27 -5.22
C HIS A 211 6.89 -15.08 -4.99
N MET A 212 7.34 -13.80 -4.92
CA MET A 212 8.74 -13.48 -4.63
C MET A 212 9.19 -14.07 -3.29
N ILE A 213 8.26 -14.23 -2.35
CA ILE A 213 8.44 -14.92 -1.07
C ILE A 213 7.61 -16.20 -1.11
N SER A 214 8.25 -17.29 -1.48
CA SER A 214 7.67 -18.63 -1.58
C SER A 214 8.41 -19.61 -0.66
N THR A 215 8.10 -20.89 -0.72
CA THR A 215 8.70 -21.93 0.16
C THR A 215 10.24 -21.82 0.27
N PRO A 216 11.03 -21.66 -0.80
CA PRO A 216 12.48 -21.49 -0.65
C PRO A 216 12.88 -20.29 0.19
N GLN A 217 12.27 -19.12 -0.05
CA GLN A 217 12.58 -17.89 0.68
C GLN A 217 12.13 -17.96 2.15
N LEU A 218 10.94 -18.51 2.39
CA LEU A 218 10.43 -18.71 3.75
C LEU A 218 11.35 -19.61 4.58
N ARG A 219 11.92 -20.65 3.98
CA ARG A 219 12.86 -21.58 4.66
C ARG A 219 14.20 -20.95 4.99
N LEU A 220 14.62 -19.91 4.27
CA LEU A 220 15.85 -19.16 4.56
C LEU A 220 15.72 -18.29 5.81
N LEU A 221 14.49 -17.85 6.14
CA LEU A 221 14.25 -17.04 7.34
C LEU A 221 14.56 -17.82 8.62
N PRO A 222 15.15 -17.17 9.64
CA PRO A 222 15.33 -17.78 10.96
C PRO A 222 14.00 -18.25 11.57
N GLY A 223 14.06 -19.29 12.40
CA GLY A 223 12.91 -19.68 13.21
C GLY A 223 12.42 -18.50 14.05
N HIS A 224 11.10 -18.32 14.11
CA HIS A 224 10.42 -17.21 14.78
C HIS A 224 10.54 -15.85 14.07
N ALA A 225 11.05 -15.76 12.84
CA ALA A 225 10.99 -14.53 12.08
C ALA A 225 9.53 -14.06 11.91
N VAL A 226 9.34 -12.75 11.80
CA VAL A 226 8.04 -12.12 11.60
C VAL A 226 7.98 -11.57 10.18
N ILE A 227 6.93 -11.91 9.45
CA ILE A 227 6.63 -11.37 8.13
C ILE A 227 5.48 -10.38 8.27
N ILE A 228 5.66 -9.14 7.80
CA ILE A 228 4.59 -8.14 7.66
C ILE A 228 4.35 -7.90 6.18
N ASN A 229 3.12 -8.08 5.73
CA ASN A 229 2.75 -7.75 4.36
C ASN A 229 1.62 -6.71 4.33
N VAL A 230 1.95 -5.52 3.83
CA VAL A 230 1.04 -4.37 3.61
C VAL A 230 1.08 -3.90 2.15
N GLY A 231 1.72 -4.68 1.26
CA GLY A 231 1.83 -4.38 -0.16
C GLY A 231 0.72 -5.03 -0.97
N ARG A 232 0.99 -6.25 -1.46
CA ARG A 232 0.00 -7.10 -2.15
C ARG A 232 0.14 -8.55 -1.68
N GLY A 233 -0.99 -9.21 -1.50
CA GLY A 233 -1.02 -10.62 -1.05
C GLY A 233 -0.24 -11.55 -1.97
N THR A 234 -0.34 -11.34 -3.27
CA THR A 234 0.34 -12.14 -4.31
C THR A 234 1.87 -12.10 -4.26
N VAL A 235 2.48 -11.22 -3.47
CA VAL A 235 3.95 -11.20 -3.27
C VAL A 235 4.43 -12.39 -2.45
N VAL A 236 3.58 -12.90 -1.57
CA VAL A 236 3.86 -14.07 -0.73
C VAL A 236 3.00 -15.23 -1.23
N ASP A 237 3.59 -16.39 -1.44
CA ASP A 237 2.86 -17.65 -1.60
C ASP A 237 2.12 -17.95 -0.29
N GLN A 238 0.81 -17.66 -0.28
CA GLN A 238 -0.01 -17.75 0.92
C GLN A 238 -0.07 -19.17 1.48
N ALA A 239 -0.17 -20.17 0.61
CA ALA A 239 -0.22 -21.57 1.04
C ALA A 239 1.09 -22.00 1.71
N ALA A 240 2.22 -21.60 1.16
CA ALA A 240 3.53 -21.85 1.76
C ALA A 240 3.70 -21.14 3.11
N LEU A 241 3.19 -19.90 3.24
CA LEU A 241 3.23 -19.18 4.51
C LEU A 241 2.33 -19.85 5.57
N GLU A 242 1.12 -20.27 5.20
CA GLU A 242 0.19 -20.97 6.10
C GLU A 242 0.82 -22.27 6.64
N GLU A 243 1.55 -23.04 5.81
CA GLU A 243 2.31 -24.21 6.26
C GLU A 243 3.36 -23.84 7.33
N GLU A 244 4.12 -22.77 7.11
CA GLU A 244 5.14 -22.32 8.06
C GLU A 244 4.55 -21.82 9.40
N LEU A 245 3.37 -21.20 9.35
CA LEU A 245 2.64 -20.78 10.55
C LEU A 245 2.11 -21.98 11.33
N GLN A 246 1.52 -22.96 10.64
CA GLN A 246 1.00 -24.21 11.25
C GLN A 246 2.13 -25.04 11.87
N ASN A 247 3.29 -25.13 11.23
CA ASN A 247 4.49 -25.78 11.74
C ASN A 247 5.13 -25.02 12.91
N GLY A 248 4.60 -23.85 13.26
CA GLY A 248 5.09 -23.07 14.40
C GLY A 248 6.43 -22.39 14.20
N ARG A 249 6.90 -22.28 12.93
CA ARG A 249 8.24 -21.75 12.65
C ARG A 249 8.27 -20.22 12.50
N LEU A 250 7.28 -19.62 11.84
CA LEU A 250 7.21 -18.18 11.56
C LEU A 250 6.02 -17.53 12.27
N TYR A 251 5.96 -16.20 12.19
CA TYR A 251 4.83 -15.35 12.55
C TYR A 251 4.50 -14.42 11.37
N ALA A 252 3.23 -14.00 11.25
CA ALA A 252 2.82 -13.10 10.19
C ALA A 252 1.86 -12.00 10.68
N GLY A 253 2.04 -10.78 10.15
CA GLY A 253 1.08 -9.67 10.21
C GLY A 253 0.66 -9.34 8.78
N LEU A 254 -0.60 -9.58 8.44
CA LEU A 254 -1.08 -9.51 7.07
C LEU A 254 -2.25 -8.53 6.97
N ASP A 255 -2.10 -7.50 6.15
CA ASP A 255 -3.20 -6.61 5.78
C ASP A 255 -3.78 -6.96 4.40
N VAL A 256 -3.04 -7.77 3.61
CA VAL A 256 -3.39 -8.17 2.25
C VAL A 256 -3.24 -9.66 2.04
N PHE A 257 -4.07 -10.23 1.13
CA PHE A 257 -4.16 -11.65 0.86
C PHE A 257 -4.13 -11.92 -0.65
N GLU A 258 -3.78 -13.15 -1.08
CA GLU A 258 -3.80 -13.51 -2.49
C GLU A 258 -5.20 -13.37 -3.11
N ASN A 259 -6.21 -13.76 -2.34
CA ASN A 259 -7.60 -13.60 -2.71
C ASN A 259 -8.31 -12.76 -1.66
N GLU A 260 -8.92 -11.67 -2.06
CA GLU A 260 -9.68 -10.76 -1.22
C GLU A 260 -11.13 -10.67 -1.71
N PRO A 261 -12.11 -10.81 -0.82
CA PRO A 261 -12.02 -11.07 0.63
C PRO A 261 -11.40 -12.43 0.96
N LEU A 262 -10.68 -12.50 2.11
CA LEU A 262 -10.13 -13.74 2.62
C LEU A 262 -11.26 -14.77 2.83
N SER A 263 -11.08 -16.00 2.32
CA SER A 263 -12.07 -17.07 2.50
C SER A 263 -12.38 -17.31 3.97
N ALA A 264 -13.67 -17.51 4.29
CA ALA A 264 -14.09 -17.84 5.65
C ALA A 264 -13.49 -19.16 6.18
N GLU A 265 -12.98 -20.01 5.28
CA GLU A 265 -12.38 -21.31 5.59
C GLU A 265 -10.85 -21.21 5.78
N SER A 266 -10.26 -20.02 5.60
CA SER A 266 -8.80 -19.84 5.74
C SER A 266 -8.35 -20.13 7.17
N VAL A 267 -7.27 -20.89 7.29
CA VAL A 267 -6.61 -21.20 8.58
C VAL A 267 -6.01 -19.96 9.26
N LEU A 268 -5.88 -18.87 8.53
CA LEU A 268 -5.34 -17.60 9.06
C LEU A 268 -6.25 -16.98 10.13
N TRP A 269 -7.59 -17.18 10.04
CA TRP A 269 -8.53 -16.64 11.02
C TRP A 269 -8.25 -17.11 12.45
N ASP A 270 -7.89 -18.37 12.61
CA ASP A 270 -7.67 -19.03 13.90
C ASP A 270 -6.19 -19.21 14.24
N SER A 271 -5.29 -18.78 13.38
CA SER A 271 -3.86 -18.97 13.59
C SER A 271 -3.36 -18.16 14.80
N PRO A 272 -2.78 -18.79 15.81
CA PRO A 272 -2.20 -18.07 16.95
C PRO A 272 -0.91 -17.33 16.59
N ARG A 273 -0.42 -17.50 15.35
CA ARG A 273 0.81 -16.92 14.83
C ARG A 273 0.56 -15.86 13.75
N ALA A 274 -0.69 -15.60 13.40
CA ALA A 274 -1.07 -14.56 12.48
C ALA A 274 -1.84 -13.44 13.19
N VAL A 275 -1.57 -12.21 12.80
CA VAL A 275 -2.41 -11.03 13.05
C VAL A 275 -2.85 -10.53 11.69
N ILE A 276 -4.15 -10.47 11.45
CA ILE A 276 -4.71 -10.11 10.15
C ILE A 276 -5.59 -8.88 10.25
N THR A 277 -5.58 -8.06 9.20
CA THR A 277 -6.47 -6.90 9.02
C THR A 277 -7.02 -6.91 7.60
N PRO A 278 -8.25 -6.42 7.35
CA PRO A 278 -8.94 -6.60 6.09
C PRO A 278 -8.63 -5.47 5.07
N HIS A 279 -7.35 -5.34 4.67
CA HIS A 279 -6.83 -4.36 3.71
C HIS A 279 -7.17 -2.91 4.09
N VAL A 280 -6.86 -2.54 5.34
CA VAL A 280 -7.20 -1.23 5.93
C VAL A 280 -5.99 -0.40 6.35
N ALA A 281 -4.77 -0.86 6.08
CA ALA A 281 -3.55 -0.15 6.45
C ALA A 281 -3.44 1.24 5.80
N GLY A 282 -4.02 1.42 4.60
CA GLY A 282 -4.08 2.69 3.87
C GLY A 282 -5.51 3.20 3.73
N ASP A 283 -5.90 4.21 4.49
CA ASP A 283 -7.26 4.74 4.54
C ASP A 283 -7.28 6.28 4.40
N THR A 284 -8.41 6.83 3.91
CA THR A 284 -8.65 8.26 3.76
C THR A 284 -9.27 8.92 4.99
N SER A 285 -9.63 8.17 6.03
CA SER A 285 -10.16 8.70 7.29
C SER A 285 -9.15 9.59 8.01
N LEU A 286 -7.83 9.36 7.82
CA LEU A 286 -6.78 10.25 8.29
C LEU A 286 -6.67 11.46 7.34
N GLN A 287 -6.97 12.65 7.85
CA GLN A 287 -6.95 13.87 7.03
C GLN A 287 -5.59 14.16 6.38
N HIS A 288 -4.50 13.83 7.06
CA HIS A 288 -3.17 13.93 6.48
C HIS A 288 -3.05 13.16 5.14
N THR A 289 -3.66 11.99 5.03
CA THR A 289 -3.68 11.22 3.78
C THR A 289 -4.44 11.98 2.68
N VAL A 290 -5.61 12.55 3.00
CA VAL A 290 -6.39 13.36 2.04
C VAL A 290 -5.63 14.61 1.62
N ASP A 291 -4.98 15.31 2.58
CA ASP A 291 -4.11 16.46 2.27
C ASP A 291 -3.01 16.09 1.28
N ARG A 292 -2.36 14.94 1.50
CA ARG A 292 -1.31 14.43 0.60
C ARG A 292 -1.87 14.08 -0.78
N ILE A 293 -2.99 13.36 -0.86
CA ILE A 293 -3.65 13.02 -2.15
C ILE A 293 -3.92 14.29 -2.95
N VAL A 294 -4.54 15.30 -2.32
CA VAL A 294 -4.89 16.56 -3.01
C VAL A 294 -3.63 17.31 -3.44
N ASN A 295 -2.58 17.37 -2.59
CA ASN A 295 -1.32 18.01 -2.94
C ASN A 295 -0.66 17.35 -4.16
N LEU A 296 -0.56 16.01 -4.15
CA LEU A 296 0.04 15.23 -5.23
C LEU A 296 -0.75 15.36 -6.53
N PHE A 297 -2.07 15.33 -6.44
CA PHE A 297 -2.93 15.55 -7.60
C PHE A 297 -2.75 16.96 -8.17
N LEU A 298 -2.75 18.00 -7.34
CA LEU A 298 -2.61 19.38 -7.79
C LEU A 298 -1.25 19.65 -8.47
N GLU A 299 -0.18 19.02 -7.99
CA GLU A 299 1.14 19.06 -8.62
C GLU A 299 1.11 18.45 -10.03
N ASP A 300 0.53 17.24 -10.16
CA ASP A 300 0.38 16.59 -11.45
C ASP A 300 -0.66 17.27 -12.35
N PHE A 301 -1.70 17.91 -11.79
CA PHE A 301 -2.69 18.67 -12.55
C PHE A 301 -2.06 19.92 -13.20
N GLU A 302 -1.17 20.63 -12.48
CA GLU A 302 -0.41 21.73 -13.06
C GLU A 302 0.53 21.23 -14.18
N ASN A 303 1.20 20.09 -13.97
CA ASN A 303 2.04 19.48 -15.01
C ASN A 303 1.22 19.11 -16.25
N TYR A 304 0.06 18.48 -16.06
CA TYR A 304 -0.86 18.14 -17.14
C TYR A 304 -1.28 19.37 -17.94
N CYS A 305 -1.77 20.41 -17.26
CA CYS A 305 -2.26 21.62 -17.90
C CYS A 305 -1.15 22.43 -18.62
N THR A 306 0.09 22.28 -18.19
CA THR A 306 1.26 22.99 -18.79
C THR A 306 2.04 22.11 -19.79
N GLY A 307 1.57 20.90 -20.09
CA GLY A 307 2.22 19.98 -21.04
C GLY A 307 3.52 19.35 -20.52
N ARG A 308 3.72 19.36 -19.20
CA ARG A 308 4.84 18.68 -18.55
C ARG A 308 4.46 17.23 -18.23
N PRO A 309 5.43 16.30 -18.15
CA PRO A 309 5.17 14.92 -17.73
C PRO A 309 4.57 14.84 -16.31
N LEU A 310 3.63 13.93 -16.11
CA LEU A 310 3.13 13.60 -14.77
C LEU A 310 4.21 12.89 -13.96
N LEU A 311 4.32 13.21 -12.69
CA LEU A 311 5.34 12.63 -11.80
C LEU A 311 4.97 11.20 -11.35
N ARG A 312 3.66 10.87 -11.40
CA ARG A 312 3.11 9.61 -10.88
C ARG A 312 2.37 8.83 -11.97
N GLN A 313 2.80 9.00 -13.22
CA GLN A 313 2.24 8.25 -14.34
C GLN A 313 2.59 6.77 -14.20
N ILE A 314 1.60 5.93 -14.44
CA ILE A 314 1.73 4.48 -14.41
C ILE A 314 2.07 3.96 -15.81
N ASP A 315 3.11 3.17 -15.90
CA ASP A 315 3.33 2.32 -17.06
C ASP A 315 2.41 1.10 -16.95
N ARG A 316 1.35 1.07 -17.78
CA ARG A 316 0.36 -0.01 -17.74
C ARG A 316 0.93 -1.38 -18.14
N SER A 317 2.07 -1.42 -18.83
CA SER A 317 2.70 -2.69 -19.25
C SER A 317 3.37 -3.41 -18.08
N ILE A 318 3.84 -2.66 -17.10
CA ILE A 318 4.51 -3.20 -15.91
C ILE A 318 3.66 -3.06 -14.62
N GLY A 319 2.64 -2.17 -14.62
CA GLY A 319 1.65 -2.07 -13.57
C GLY A 319 1.99 -1.09 -12.44
N TYR A 320 3.01 -0.27 -12.57
CA TYR A 320 3.37 0.75 -11.58
C TYR A 320 4.16 1.92 -12.18
#